data_a48069e222ecc4b8894ff09cceab06fa
#
_entry.id   a48069e222ecc4b8894ff09cceab06fa
#
_cell.length_a   1.000
_cell.length_b   1.000
_cell.length_c   1.000
_cell.angle_alpha   90.00
_cell.angle_beta   90.00
_cell.angle_gamma   90.00
#
_symmetry.space_group_name_H-M   'P 1'
#
loop_
_entity.id
_entity.type
_entity.pdbx_description
1 polymer ?
#
loop_
_entity_poly.entity_id
_entity_poly.type
_entity_poly.pdbx_seq_one_letter_code
_entity_poly.pdbx_strand_id
1 'polypeptide(L)'
;KSFCDEISKTFENLTKTLNLSNTDFIRTTEERHKESVQNLWKILEKNEQIYLSKYSGWYSVSDEAFYNEDEVEVKGERKVAKLSGSFVEWVEEESFFFKLSDWEKPLLEFYNKNKNFILPESRRNEVISFVKSGLKDLSVSRKTFSWGIKVPTDENHVVYVWLDALTNYLSSLKYPDINNDLYKSFWPADLHIIGKDILRFHAIYWPAFLLAAKIDPPKRVYGHGW
;
A
#
# COMPACT_ATOMS: atom_id res chain seq x y z
N LYS A 1 -9.80 -17.31 9.71
CA LYS A 1 -10.88 -16.45 9.19
C LYS A 1 -11.87 -16.05 10.30
N SER A 2 -12.49 -17.00 11.02
CA SER A 2 -13.50 -16.72 12.08
C SER A 2 -13.01 -15.71 13.13
N PHE A 3 -11.78 -15.84 13.63
CA PHE A 3 -11.18 -14.90 14.57
C PHE A 3 -11.15 -13.46 14.01
N CYS A 4 -10.66 -13.28 12.78
CA CYS A 4 -10.64 -11.95 12.15
C CYS A 4 -12.06 -11.40 11.93
N ASP A 5 -13.03 -12.28 11.62
CA ASP A 5 -14.43 -11.88 11.44
C ASP A 5 -15.05 -11.41 12.76
N GLU A 6 -14.70 -12.05 13.86
CA GLU A 6 -15.17 -11.67 15.21
C GLU A 6 -14.55 -10.34 15.66
N ILE A 7 -13.23 -10.20 15.55
CA ILE A 7 -12.54 -8.97 15.93
C ILE A 7 -12.99 -7.78 15.08
N SER A 8 -13.17 -7.97 13.76
CA SER A 8 -13.60 -6.85 12.90
C SER A 8 -14.98 -6.28 13.27
N LYS A 9 -15.88 -7.12 13.83
CA LYS A 9 -17.17 -6.64 14.33
C LYS A 9 -17.05 -5.65 15.48
N THR A 10 -15.99 -5.78 16.29
CA THR A 10 -15.76 -4.81 17.39
C THR A 10 -15.42 -3.44 16.83
N PHE A 11 -14.61 -3.38 15.74
CA PHE A 11 -14.30 -2.13 15.06
C PHE A 11 -15.51 -1.56 14.32
N GLU A 12 -16.29 -2.39 13.64
CA GLU A 12 -17.54 -1.96 13.02
C GLU A 12 -18.52 -1.38 14.06
N ASN A 13 -18.62 -1.97 15.24
CA ASN A 13 -19.47 -1.46 16.30
C ASN A 13 -18.98 -0.11 16.88
N LEU A 14 -17.68 0.20 16.80
CA LEU A 14 -17.17 1.51 17.20
C LEU A 14 -17.81 2.64 16.38
N THR A 15 -18.15 2.42 15.12
CA THR A 15 -18.81 3.43 14.30
C THR A 15 -20.12 3.90 14.95
N LYS A 16 -20.89 2.98 15.55
CA LYS A 16 -22.12 3.28 16.26
C LYS A 16 -21.86 3.97 17.59
N THR A 17 -20.88 3.46 18.35
CA THR A 17 -20.53 4.03 19.67
C THR A 17 -20.02 5.46 19.55
N LEU A 18 -19.25 5.75 18.48
CA LEU A 18 -18.69 7.07 18.22
C LEU A 18 -19.63 7.97 17.39
N ASN A 19 -20.83 7.49 17.07
CA ASN A 19 -21.80 8.20 16.24
C ASN A 19 -21.22 8.66 14.90
N LEU A 20 -20.48 7.76 14.23
CA LEU A 20 -19.91 8.04 12.91
C LEU A 20 -20.96 7.85 11.82
N SER A 21 -20.92 8.71 10.80
CA SER A 21 -21.84 8.69 9.66
C SER A 21 -21.26 8.01 8.43
N ASN A 22 -20.34 7.05 8.64
CA ASN A 22 -19.77 6.29 7.53
C ASN A 22 -20.86 5.50 6.80
N THR A 23 -20.74 5.42 5.49
CA THR A 23 -21.71 4.71 4.63
C THR A 23 -21.25 3.31 4.26
N ASP A 24 -19.97 3.00 4.47
CA ASP A 24 -19.41 1.67 4.24
C ASP A 24 -18.33 1.34 5.29
N PHE A 25 -18.10 0.04 5.50
CA PHE A 25 -17.04 -0.52 6.31
C PHE A 25 -16.42 -1.68 5.51
N ILE A 26 -15.35 -1.36 4.76
CA ILE A 26 -14.72 -2.32 3.84
C ILE A 26 -13.78 -3.28 4.57
N ARG A 27 -13.80 -4.54 4.17
CA ARG A 27 -12.86 -5.56 4.62
C ARG A 27 -12.12 -6.17 3.45
N THR A 28 -10.80 -6.35 3.59
CA THR A 28 -9.94 -6.92 2.55
C THR A 28 -10.23 -8.41 2.25
N THR A 29 -11.06 -9.06 3.08
CA THR A 29 -11.50 -10.43 2.86
C THR A 29 -12.78 -10.56 2.03
N GLU A 30 -13.42 -9.45 1.67
CA GLU A 30 -14.64 -9.44 0.84
C GLU A 30 -14.31 -9.71 -0.63
N GLU A 31 -15.24 -10.39 -1.33
CA GLU A 31 -15.03 -10.71 -2.74
C GLU A 31 -14.91 -9.46 -3.61
N ARG A 32 -15.70 -8.41 -3.34
CA ARG A 32 -15.58 -7.12 -4.04
C ARG A 32 -14.19 -6.50 -3.92
N HIS A 33 -13.52 -6.72 -2.79
CA HIS A 33 -12.15 -6.23 -2.59
C HIS A 33 -11.13 -7.07 -3.36
N LYS A 34 -11.22 -8.38 -3.28
CA LYS A 34 -10.34 -9.28 -4.02
C LYS A 34 -10.41 -9.05 -5.53
N GLU A 35 -11.62 -8.88 -6.07
CA GLU A 35 -11.84 -8.56 -7.48
C GLU A 35 -11.17 -7.24 -7.86
N SER A 36 -11.31 -6.22 -7.04
CA SER A 36 -10.69 -4.91 -7.24
C SER A 36 -9.17 -5.00 -7.27
N VAL A 37 -8.57 -5.71 -6.30
CA VAL A 37 -7.11 -5.88 -6.21
C VAL A 37 -6.58 -6.65 -7.43
N GLN A 38 -7.22 -7.74 -7.80
CA GLN A 38 -6.82 -8.54 -8.96
C GLN A 38 -6.96 -7.75 -10.26
N ASN A 39 -7.96 -6.90 -10.39
CA ASN A 39 -8.12 -6.05 -11.56
C ASN A 39 -7.03 -4.97 -11.64
N LEU A 40 -6.75 -4.29 -10.52
CA LEU A 40 -5.66 -3.31 -10.45
C LEU A 40 -4.31 -3.97 -10.80
N TRP A 41 -4.03 -5.16 -10.26
CA TRP A 41 -2.84 -5.94 -10.60
C TRP A 41 -2.71 -6.16 -12.10
N LYS A 42 -3.77 -6.69 -12.74
CA LYS A 42 -3.77 -6.95 -14.18
C LYS A 42 -3.49 -5.70 -15.02
N ILE A 43 -3.99 -4.54 -14.60
CA ILE A 43 -3.74 -3.27 -15.28
C ILE A 43 -2.27 -2.86 -15.12
N LEU A 44 -1.72 -2.96 -13.92
CA LEU A 44 -0.32 -2.63 -13.65
C LEU A 44 0.63 -3.55 -14.43
N GLU A 45 0.33 -4.84 -14.46
CA GLU A 45 1.11 -5.82 -15.22
C GLU A 45 1.02 -5.57 -16.74
N LYS A 46 -0.18 -5.33 -17.27
CA LYS A 46 -0.40 -4.97 -18.67
C LYS A 46 0.33 -3.69 -19.08
N ASN A 47 0.45 -2.74 -18.16
CA ASN A 47 1.19 -1.49 -18.37
C ASN A 47 2.70 -1.64 -18.11
N GLU A 48 3.19 -2.88 -17.96
CA GLU A 48 4.60 -3.21 -17.72
C GLU A 48 5.20 -2.56 -16.46
N GLN A 49 4.33 -2.27 -15.47
CA GLN A 49 4.74 -1.66 -14.21
C GLN A 49 5.11 -2.69 -13.14
N ILE A 50 4.78 -3.95 -13.37
CA ILE A 50 5.12 -5.09 -12.50
C ILE A 50 5.99 -6.07 -13.28
N TYR A 51 7.04 -6.56 -12.64
CA TYR A 51 7.93 -7.58 -13.19
C TYR A 51 8.35 -8.59 -12.13
N LEU A 52 8.63 -9.82 -12.54
CA LEU A 52 9.14 -10.88 -11.66
C LEU A 52 10.66 -10.76 -11.52
N SER A 53 11.17 -10.81 -10.30
CA SER A 53 12.59 -10.83 -10.01
C SER A 53 12.89 -11.63 -8.74
N LYS A 54 14.17 -11.97 -8.55
CA LYS A 54 14.64 -12.53 -7.28
C LYS A 54 15.10 -11.40 -6.37
N TYR A 55 14.62 -11.41 -5.17
CA TYR A 55 15.06 -10.51 -4.12
C TYR A 55 15.89 -11.30 -3.12
N SER A 56 17.04 -10.76 -2.75
CA SER A 56 17.81 -11.25 -1.61
C SER A 56 18.06 -10.08 -0.64
N GLY A 57 17.79 -10.30 0.63
CA GLY A 57 17.97 -9.26 1.64
C GLY A 57 17.66 -9.74 3.05
N TRP A 58 17.95 -8.87 4.03
CA TRP A 58 17.62 -9.12 5.41
C TRP A 58 16.13 -8.88 5.64
N TYR A 59 15.38 -9.92 5.97
CA TYR A 59 13.93 -9.85 6.20
C TYR A 59 13.61 -10.03 7.67
N SER A 60 12.77 -9.16 8.20
CA SER A 60 12.16 -9.32 9.53
C SER A 60 10.72 -9.79 9.39
N VAL A 61 10.44 -10.96 9.96
CA VAL A 61 9.07 -11.51 10.01
C VAL A 61 8.16 -10.66 10.89
N SER A 62 8.69 -10.10 11.99
CA SER A 62 7.90 -9.28 12.92
C SER A 62 7.56 -7.90 12.37
N ASP A 63 8.44 -7.34 11.55
CA ASP A 63 8.22 -6.01 10.94
C ASP A 63 7.58 -6.13 9.55
N GLU A 64 7.49 -7.37 9.02
CA GLU A 64 7.08 -7.67 7.63
C GLU A 64 7.83 -6.78 6.61
N ALA A 65 9.13 -6.56 6.85
CA ALA A 65 9.93 -5.62 6.09
C ALA A 65 11.30 -6.18 5.72
N PHE A 66 11.79 -5.76 4.56
CA PHE A 66 13.17 -5.98 4.15
C PHE A 66 14.05 -4.80 4.53
N TYR A 67 15.28 -5.12 4.90
CA TYR A 67 16.32 -4.18 5.30
C TYR A 67 17.56 -4.34 4.43
N ASN A 68 18.20 -3.22 4.12
CA ASN A 68 19.52 -3.24 3.48
C ASN A 68 20.61 -3.56 4.52
N GLU A 69 21.81 -3.86 4.06
CA GLU A 69 22.95 -4.16 4.96
C GLU A 69 23.28 -3.00 5.91
N ASP A 70 23.11 -1.77 5.47
CA ASP A 70 23.33 -0.56 6.28
C ASP A 70 22.21 -0.30 7.33
N GLU A 71 21.06 -0.93 7.18
CA GLU A 71 19.92 -0.84 8.11
C GLU A 71 19.91 -1.94 9.17
N VAL A 72 20.87 -2.88 9.11
CA VAL A 72 20.99 -3.96 10.07
C VAL A 72 22.28 -3.84 10.90
N GLU A 73 22.25 -4.43 12.09
CA GLU A 73 23.42 -4.52 12.97
C GLU A 73 23.51 -5.91 13.63
N VAL A 74 24.70 -6.27 14.09
CA VAL A 74 24.93 -7.51 14.83
C VAL A 74 24.67 -7.26 16.31
N LYS A 75 23.75 -8.02 16.91
CA LYS A 75 23.47 -7.98 18.34
C LYS A 75 23.61 -9.39 18.94
N GLY A 76 24.75 -9.63 19.59
CA GLY A 76 25.12 -10.97 20.00
C GLY A 76 25.47 -11.86 18.81
N GLU A 77 24.81 -13.02 18.72
CA GLU A 77 25.01 -13.98 17.61
C GLU A 77 24.05 -13.78 16.45
N ARG A 78 23.22 -12.72 16.47
CA ARG A 78 22.13 -12.51 15.50
C ARG A 78 22.19 -11.11 14.89
N LYS A 79 21.67 -10.99 13.67
CA LYS A 79 21.42 -9.67 13.06
C LYS A 79 20.03 -9.17 13.42
N VAL A 80 19.93 -7.86 13.65
CA VAL A 80 18.70 -7.15 13.97
C VAL A 80 18.58 -5.89 13.13
N ALA A 81 17.35 -5.47 12.86
CA ALA A 81 17.07 -4.17 12.26
C ALA A 81 17.42 -3.05 13.26
N LYS A 82 18.21 -2.08 12.84
CA LYS A 82 18.65 -0.96 13.70
C LYS A 82 17.50 -0.16 14.29
N LEU A 83 16.42 0.01 13.51
CA LEU A 83 15.30 0.87 13.88
C LEU A 83 14.34 0.19 14.87
N SER A 84 13.98 -1.07 14.62
CA SER A 84 12.98 -1.80 15.40
C SER A 84 13.60 -2.73 16.46
N GLY A 85 14.86 -3.13 16.27
CA GLY A 85 15.51 -4.17 17.08
C GLY A 85 15.04 -5.59 16.76
N SER A 86 14.20 -5.75 15.74
CA SER A 86 13.64 -7.03 15.33
C SER A 86 14.68 -7.91 14.66
N PHE A 87 14.58 -9.23 14.86
CA PHE A 87 15.45 -10.19 14.19
C PHE A 87 15.25 -10.14 12.69
N VAL A 88 16.38 -10.26 11.97
CA VAL A 88 16.38 -10.36 10.51
C VAL A 88 17.13 -11.62 10.08
N GLU A 89 16.61 -12.26 9.04
CA GLU A 89 17.21 -13.42 8.40
C GLU A 89 17.51 -13.10 6.94
N TRP A 90 18.59 -13.66 6.40
CA TRP A 90 18.86 -13.53 4.97
C TRP A 90 17.91 -14.41 4.19
N VAL A 91 17.10 -13.80 3.34
CA VAL A 91 16.10 -14.49 2.52
C VAL A 91 16.39 -14.22 1.06
N GLU A 92 16.35 -15.27 0.25
CA GLU A 92 16.24 -15.16 -1.20
C GLU A 92 14.86 -15.63 -1.60
N GLU A 93 14.06 -14.72 -2.12
CA GLU A 93 12.70 -15.00 -2.54
C GLU A 93 12.43 -14.42 -3.93
N GLU A 94 11.76 -15.20 -4.76
CA GLU A 94 11.19 -14.70 -6.00
C GLU A 94 9.97 -13.87 -5.65
N SER A 95 9.90 -12.66 -6.18
CA SER A 95 8.82 -11.72 -5.92
C SER A 95 8.51 -10.89 -7.17
N PHE A 96 7.28 -10.48 -7.29
CA PHE A 96 6.91 -9.43 -8.23
C PHE A 96 7.25 -8.07 -7.65
N PHE A 97 7.82 -7.21 -8.50
CA PHE A 97 8.22 -5.85 -8.14
C PHE A 97 7.43 -4.84 -8.96
N PHE A 98 6.95 -3.79 -8.29
CA PHE A 98 6.46 -2.59 -8.95
C PHE A 98 7.62 -1.63 -9.17
N LYS A 99 7.75 -1.09 -10.39
CA LYS A 99 8.81 -0.16 -10.82
C LYS A 99 8.67 1.21 -10.15
N LEU A 100 8.69 1.26 -8.82
CA LEU A 100 8.50 2.49 -8.07
C LEU A 100 9.61 3.52 -8.33
N SER A 101 10.82 3.08 -8.65
CA SER A 101 11.94 3.96 -9.00
C SER A 101 11.66 4.83 -10.22
N ASP A 102 10.87 4.36 -11.19
CA ASP A 102 10.48 5.12 -12.37
C ASP A 102 9.52 6.28 -12.03
N TRP A 103 8.91 6.23 -10.84
CA TRP A 103 7.89 7.19 -10.40
C TRP A 103 8.44 8.36 -9.58
N GLU A 104 9.74 8.44 -9.32
CA GLU A 104 10.34 9.56 -8.58
C GLU A 104 10.02 10.91 -9.23
N LYS A 105 10.40 11.09 -10.50
CA LYS A 105 10.14 12.34 -11.23
C LYS A 105 8.65 12.62 -11.42
N PRO A 106 7.83 11.65 -11.91
CA PRO A 106 6.39 11.86 -12.05
C PRO A 106 5.69 12.26 -10.75
N LEU A 107 6.06 11.69 -9.61
CA LEU A 107 5.49 12.06 -8.31
C LEU A 107 5.89 13.47 -7.90
N LEU A 108 7.15 13.86 -8.06
CA LEU A 108 7.60 15.23 -7.76
C LEU A 108 6.88 16.27 -8.63
N GLU A 109 6.68 15.97 -9.91
CA GLU A 109 5.88 16.82 -10.80
C GLU A 109 4.41 16.88 -10.37
N PHE A 110 3.83 15.75 -9.99
CA PHE A 110 2.47 15.68 -9.48
C PHE A 110 2.29 16.53 -8.22
N TYR A 111 3.23 16.44 -7.24
CA TYR A 111 3.17 17.26 -6.02
C TYR A 111 3.37 18.76 -6.30
N ASN A 112 4.16 19.10 -7.30
CA ASN A 112 4.36 20.50 -7.70
C ASN A 112 3.10 21.11 -8.33
N LYS A 113 2.38 20.32 -9.15
CA LYS A 113 1.10 20.73 -9.73
C LYS A 113 -0.03 20.76 -8.71
N ASN A 114 0.01 19.88 -7.72
CA ASN A 114 -1.03 19.67 -6.71
C ASN A 114 -0.49 20.02 -5.30
N LYS A 115 -0.23 21.30 -5.03
CA LYS A 115 0.42 21.75 -3.79
C LYS A 115 -0.31 21.35 -2.51
N ASN A 116 -1.64 21.16 -2.59
CA ASN A 116 -2.50 20.78 -1.47
C ASN A 116 -2.80 19.27 -1.42
N PHE A 117 -2.10 18.45 -2.21
CA PHE A 117 -2.30 17.01 -2.20
C PHE A 117 -1.91 16.37 -0.87
N ILE A 118 -0.82 16.82 -0.24
CA ILE A 118 -0.34 16.30 1.05
C ILE A 118 -0.45 17.40 2.10
N LEU A 119 -1.14 17.11 3.19
CA LEU A 119 -1.35 18.02 4.33
C LEU A 119 -1.04 17.30 5.65
N PRO A 120 -0.60 18.02 6.68
CA PRO A 120 -0.14 19.43 6.65
C PRO A 120 1.17 19.60 5.89
N GLU A 121 1.63 20.83 5.71
CA GLU A 121 2.85 21.17 4.96
C GLU A 121 4.11 20.44 5.46
N SER A 122 4.23 20.24 6.77
CA SER A 122 5.33 19.48 7.36
C SER A 122 5.39 18.05 6.80
N ARG A 123 4.24 17.41 6.59
CA ARG A 123 4.15 16.07 6.01
C ARG A 123 4.47 16.07 4.52
N ARG A 124 4.06 17.11 3.82
CA ARG A 124 4.44 17.30 2.42
C ARG A 124 5.96 17.40 2.25
N ASN A 125 6.60 18.17 3.09
CA ASN A 125 8.05 18.36 3.04
C ASN A 125 8.80 17.05 3.38
N GLU A 126 8.33 16.28 4.34
CA GLU A 126 8.83 14.94 4.67
C GLU A 126 8.77 13.99 3.45
N VAL A 127 7.61 13.91 2.80
CA VAL A 127 7.40 13.05 1.63
C VAL A 127 8.28 13.49 0.45
N ILE A 128 8.34 14.77 0.15
CA ILE A 128 9.18 15.30 -0.95
C ILE A 128 10.66 15.01 -0.68
N SER A 129 11.11 15.19 0.55
CA SER A 129 12.49 14.89 0.94
C SER A 129 12.80 13.39 0.75
N PHE A 130 11.88 12.53 1.17
CA PHE A 130 12.03 11.09 1.00
C PHE A 130 12.07 10.68 -0.49
N VAL A 131 11.17 11.20 -1.31
CA VAL A 131 11.17 10.89 -2.76
C VAL A 131 12.46 11.37 -3.41
N LYS A 132 12.95 12.57 -3.06
CA LYS A 132 14.23 13.11 -3.58
C LYS A 132 15.47 12.33 -3.13
N SER A 133 15.40 11.56 -2.05
CA SER A 133 16.53 10.70 -1.63
C SER A 133 16.68 9.46 -2.50
N GLY A 134 15.79 9.24 -3.44
CA GLY A 134 15.76 8.12 -4.38
C GLY A 134 14.74 7.06 -3.98
N LEU A 135 13.94 6.60 -4.94
CA LEU A 135 13.01 5.50 -4.76
C LEU A 135 13.62 4.19 -5.28
N LYS A 136 13.33 3.09 -4.59
CA LYS A 136 13.67 1.73 -5.03
C LYS A 136 12.40 1.02 -5.44
N ASP A 137 12.53 0.04 -6.34
CA ASP A 137 11.41 -0.79 -6.74
C ASP A 137 10.84 -1.55 -5.55
N LEU A 138 9.51 -1.63 -5.53
CA LEU A 138 8.75 -2.15 -4.40
C LEU A 138 8.33 -3.58 -4.66
N SER A 139 8.72 -4.52 -3.79
CA SER A 139 8.18 -5.87 -3.82
C SER A 139 6.69 -5.86 -3.48
N VAL A 140 5.84 -6.38 -4.39
CA VAL A 140 4.38 -6.34 -4.31
C VAL A 140 3.74 -7.73 -4.22
N SER A 141 4.55 -8.79 -4.03
CA SER A 141 4.04 -10.14 -3.77
C SER A 141 4.86 -10.89 -2.74
N ARG A 142 4.32 -12.00 -2.24
CA ARG A 142 4.99 -12.93 -1.33
C ARG A 142 4.65 -14.36 -1.70
N LYS A 143 5.63 -15.27 -1.50
CA LYS A 143 5.51 -16.73 -1.70
C LYS A 143 5.47 -17.50 -0.38
N THR A 144 6.02 -16.92 0.67
CA THR A 144 6.26 -17.57 1.98
C THR A 144 4.98 -17.92 2.74
N PHE A 145 3.85 -17.35 2.37
CA PHE A 145 2.56 -17.65 2.99
C PHE A 145 1.42 -17.72 1.96
N SER A 146 0.39 -18.48 2.29
CA SER A 146 -0.76 -18.72 1.40
C SER A 146 -1.98 -17.85 1.71
N TRP A 147 -1.99 -17.16 2.87
CA TRP A 147 -3.07 -16.26 3.24
C TRP A 147 -2.93 -14.92 2.53
N GLY A 148 -3.93 -14.55 1.76
CA GLY A 148 -3.96 -13.31 1.01
C GLY A 148 -4.69 -13.44 -0.32
N ILE A 149 -4.70 -12.37 -1.09
CA ILE A 149 -5.27 -12.34 -2.42
C ILE A 149 -4.26 -12.93 -3.40
N LYS A 150 -4.66 -13.94 -4.15
CA LYS A 150 -3.78 -14.58 -5.12
C LYS A 150 -3.45 -13.64 -6.28
N VAL A 151 -2.18 -13.66 -6.68
CA VAL A 151 -1.74 -12.98 -7.91
C VAL A 151 -2.42 -13.64 -9.11
N PRO A 152 -3.10 -12.87 -9.98
CA PRO A 152 -3.92 -13.44 -11.06
C PRO A 152 -3.14 -14.27 -12.08
N THR A 153 -1.87 -13.98 -12.27
CA THR A 153 -0.98 -14.61 -13.26
C THR A 153 -0.08 -15.69 -12.67
N ASP A 154 0.02 -15.77 -11.34
CA ASP A 154 0.77 -16.80 -10.62
C ASP A 154 0.19 -17.04 -9.22
N GLU A 155 -0.63 -18.10 -9.08
CA GLU A 155 -1.31 -18.45 -7.82
C GLU A 155 -0.36 -18.90 -6.69
N ASN A 156 0.94 -19.13 -6.98
CA ASN A 156 1.94 -19.38 -5.94
C ASN A 156 2.28 -18.11 -5.15
N HIS A 157 1.95 -16.95 -5.69
CA HIS A 157 2.14 -15.67 -5.03
C HIS A 157 0.83 -15.14 -4.45
N VAL A 158 0.93 -14.42 -3.34
CA VAL A 158 -0.12 -13.55 -2.80
C VAL A 158 0.29 -12.09 -2.96
N VAL A 159 -0.69 -11.23 -3.22
CA VAL A 159 -0.46 -9.79 -3.30
C VAL A 159 0.00 -9.26 -1.95
N TYR A 160 1.05 -8.44 -1.96
CA TYR A 160 1.60 -7.84 -0.75
C TYR A 160 0.65 -6.82 -0.13
N VAL A 161 0.68 -6.76 1.20
CA VAL A 161 -0.28 -6.03 2.04
C VAL A 161 -0.59 -4.61 1.59
N TRP A 162 0.38 -3.84 1.10
CA TRP A 162 0.11 -2.43 0.77
C TRP A 162 -0.60 -2.23 -0.57
N LEU A 163 -0.34 -3.05 -1.58
CA LEU A 163 -1.15 -3.02 -2.80
C LEU A 163 -2.56 -3.54 -2.54
N ASP A 164 -2.69 -4.60 -1.72
CA ASP A 164 -3.95 -5.12 -1.22
C ASP A 164 -4.70 -4.03 -0.44
N ALA A 165 -4.15 -3.59 0.68
CA ALA A 165 -4.82 -2.67 1.59
C ALA A 165 -5.24 -1.35 0.95
N LEU A 166 -4.37 -0.71 0.15
CA LEU A 166 -4.67 0.59 -0.46
C LEU A 166 -5.80 0.51 -1.50
N THR A 167 -5.99 -0.63 -2.14
CA THR A 167 -7.07 -0.83 -3.11
C THR A 167 -8.46 -0.77 -2.46
N ASN A 168 -8.58 -0.84 -1.12
CA ASN A 168 -9.87 -0.73 -0.43
C ASN A 168 -10.64 0.54 -0.80
N TYR A 169 -9.94 1.65 -1.05
CA TYR A 169 -10.56 2.92 -1.43
C TYR A 169 -11.31 2.86 -2.77
N LEU A 170 -10.85 2.01 -3.69
CA LEU A 170 -11.56 1.75 -4.94
C LEU A 170 -12.64 0.68 -4.75
N SER A 171 -12.37 -0.35 -3.95
CA SER A 171 -13.28 -1.48 -3.74
C SER A 171 -14.60 -1.06 -3.10
N SER A 172 -14.56 -0.09 -2.18
CA SER A 172 -15.76 0.49 -1.56
C SER A 172 -16.67 1.19 -2.58
N LEU A 173 -16.12 1.58 -3.72
CA LEU A 173 -16.82 2.26 -4.82
C LEU A 173 -17.18 1.31 -5.97
N LYS A 174 -17.15 -0.01 -5.72
CA LYS A 174 -17.47 -1.06 -6.71
C LYS A 174 -16.52 -1.13 -7.92
N TYR A 175 -15.28 -0.63 -7.77
CA TYR A 175 -14.27 -0.88 -8.80
C TYR A 175 -14.10 -2.42 -8.99
N PRO A 176 -13.96 -2.93 -10.23
CA PRO A 176 -13.57 -2.23 -11.46
C PRO A 176 -14.71 -1.62 -12.30
N ASP A 177 -15.95 -1.65 -11.85
CA ASP A 177 -17.04 -0.96 -12.57
C ASP A 177 -16.96 0.56 -12.36
N ILE A 178 -16.17 1.23 -13.20
CA ILE A 178 -16.02 2.69 -13.19
C ILE A 178 -17.24 3.44 -13.71
N ASN A 179 -18.24 2.74 -14.26
CA ASN A 179 -19.45 3.34 -14.78
C ASN A 179 -20.58 3.46 -13.76
N ASN A 180 -20.44 2.80 -12.61
CA ASN A 180 -21.42 2.89 -11.54
C ASN A 180 -21.46 4.27 -10.87
N ASP A 181 -22.60 4.61 -10.27
CA ASP A 181 -22.83 5.93 -9.69
C ASP A 181 -21.94 6.23 -8.46
N LEU A 182 -21.58 5.22 -7.66
CA LEU A 182 -20.70 5.41 -6.51
C LEU A 182 -19.31 5.83 -6.97
N TYR A 183 -18.75 5.14 -7.96
CA TYR A 183 -17.43 5.49 -8.49
C TYR A 183 -17.43 6.89 -9.09
N LYS A 184 -18.40 7.19 -9.95
CA LYS A 184 -18.51 8.52 -10.60
C LYS A 184 -18.71 9.66 -9.60
N SER A 185 -19.41 9.41 -8.50
CA SER A 185 -19.72 10.44 -7.51
C SER A 185 -18.59 10.66 -6.50
N PHE A 186 -17.83 9.60 -6.14
CA PHE A 186 -16.90 9.63 -5.02
C PHE A 186 -15.43 9.42 -5.40
N TRP A 187 -15.13 9.09 -6.69
CA TRP A 187 -13.77 9.05 -7.15
C TRP A 187 -13.49 10.13 -8.21
N PRO A 188 -12.36 10.85 -8.12
CA PRO A 188 -11.34 10.74 -7.07
C PRO A 188 -11.82 11.25 -5.71
N ALA A 189 -11.45 10.52 -4.64
CA ALA A 189 -11.82 10.86 -3.27
C ALA A 189 -11.36 12.29 -2.91
N ASP A 190 -12.20 13.03 -2.19
CA ASP A 190 -11.86 14.40 -1.78
C ASP A 190 -10.73 14.45 -0.77
N LEU A 191 -10.69 13.46 0.14
CA LEU A 191 -9.71 13.40 1.23
C LEU A 191 -9.50 11.98 1.74
N HIS A 192 -8.24 11.57 1.86
CA HIS A 192 -7.82 10.44 2.68
C HIS A 192 -7.28 10.97 4.02
N ILE A 193 -7.91 10.60 5.13
CA ILE A 193 -7.42 10.92 6.48
C ILE A 193 -6.70 9.70 7.02
N ILE A 194 -5.44 9.85 7.39
CA ILE A 194 -4.58 8.74 7.79
C ILE A 194 -3.68 9.09 8.97
N GLY A 195 -3.22 8.11 9.71
CA GLY A 195 -2.13 8.29 10.67
C GLY A 195 -0.79 8.61 9.99
N LYS A 196 0.04 9.39 10.65
CA LYS A 196 1.36 9.79 10.11
C LYS A 196 2.28 8.62 9.81
N ASP A 197 2.12 7.49 10.49
CA ASP A 197 2.88 6.25 10.36
C ASP A 197 2.70 5.58 9.00
N ILE A 198 1.53 5.75 8.38
CA ILE A 198 1.21 5.20 7.07
C ILE A 198 1.25 6.26 5.94
N LEU A 199 1.87 7.40 6.21
CA LEU A 199 1.93 8.52 5.26
C LEU A 199 2.61 8.14 3.93
N ARG A 200 3.75 7.44 3.99
CA ARG A 200 4.49 7.05 2.78
C ARG A 200 3.67 6.17 1.85
N PHE A 201 2.90 5.26 2.41
CA PHE A 201 2.05 4.35 1.63
C PHE A 201 0.96 5.13 0.88
N HIS A 202 0.34 6.11 1.51
CA HIS A 202 -0.77 6.90 0.93
C HIS A 202 -0.30 8.05 0.05
N ALA A 203 0.87 8.61 0.33
CA ALA A 203 1.36 9.77 -0.40
C ALA A 203 2.36 9.42 -1.51
N ILE A 204 2.99 8.23 -1.48
CA ILE A 204 3.97 7.79 -2.48
C ILE A 204 3.46 6.56 -3.24
N TYR A 205 3.24 5.42 -2.55
CA TYR A 205 2.90 4.16 -3.22
C TYR A 205 1.53 4.23 -3.88
N TRP A 206 0.53 4.73 -3.16
CA TRP A 206 -0.84 4.80 -3.68
C TRP A 206 -0.96 5.67 -4.93
N PRO A 207 -0.51 6.93 -4.95
CA PRO A 207 -0.55 7.72 -6.17
C PRO A 207 0.31 7.13 -7.30
N ALA A 208 1.44 6.46 -7.00
CA ALA A 208 2.24 5.78 -8.02
C ALA A 208 1.45 4.62 -8.66
N PHE A 209 0.80 3.76 -7.87
CA PHE A 209 -0.04 2.67 -8.38
C PHE A 209 -1.19 3.20 -9.24
N LEU A 210 -1.87 4.24 -8.77
CA LEU A 210 -3.00 4.83 -9.48
C LEU A 210 -2.58 5.45 -10.81
N LEU A 211 -1.55 6.30 -10.80
CA LEU A 211 -1.03 6.92 -12.01
C LEU A 211 -0.53 5.86 -13.01
N ALA A 212 0.16 4.81 -12.53
CA ALA A 212 0.59 3.68 -13.34
C ALA A 212 -0.59 2.92 -13.97
N ALA A 213 -1.71 2.84 -13.27
CA ALA A 213 -2.95 2.25 -13.75
C ALA A 213 -3.82 3.23 -14.58
N LYS A 214 -3.36 4.49 -14.75
CA LYS A 214 -4.13 5.58 -15.41
C LYS A 214 -5.43 5.91 -14.70
N ILE A 215 -5.41 5.82 -13.38
CA ILE A 215 -6.49 6.22 -12.48
C ILE A 215 -6.06 7.51 -11.76
N ASP A 216 -6.95 8.49 -11.66
CA ASP A 216 -6.64 9.72 -10.95
C ASP A 216 -6.40 9.45 -9.46
N PRO A 217 -5.34 10.02 -8.84
CA PRO A 217 -5.16 9.97 -7.39
C PRO A 217 -6.26 10.73 -6.63
N PRO A 218 -6.44 10.45 -5.31
CA PRO A 218 -7.33 11.27 -4.48
C PRO A 218 -6.90 12.72 -4.50
N LYS A 219 -7.82 13.64 -4.25
CA LYS A 219 -7.53 15.07 -4.27
C LYS A 219 -6.59 15.50 -3.15
N ARG A 220 -6.67 14.82 -1.98
CA ARG A 220 -5.85 15.15 -0.80
C ARG A 220 -5.57 13.92 0.08
N VAL A 221 -4.43 13.99 0.75
CA VAL A 221 -4.05 13.08 1.85
C VAL A 221 -3.69 13.93 3.06
N TYR A 222 -4.35 13.70 4.20
CA TYR A 222 -4.09 14.38 5.45
C TYR A 222 -3.52 13.42 6.48
N GLY A 223 -2.24 13.60 6.82
CA GLY A 223 -1.56 12.80 7.83
C GLY A 223 -1.65 13.46 9.22
N HIS A 224 -2.52 12.95 10.10
CA HIS A 224 -2.63 13.45 11.46
C HIS A 224 -1.54 12.90 12.38
N GLY A 225 -1.27 13.63 13.47
CA GLY A 225 -0.42 13.17 14.57
C GLY A 225 -1.14 12.21 15.52
N TRP A 226 -0.41 11.78 16.54
CA TRP A 226 -0.96 11.03 17.68
C TRP A 226 -1.63 11.98 18.65
#